data_bdbaee6c5604764c9a52579c956688f9
#
_entry.id   bdbaee6c5604764c9a52579c956688f9
#
_cell.length_a   1.000
_cell.length_b   1.000
_cell.length_c   1.000
_cell.angle_alpha   90.00
_cell.angle_beta   90.00
_cell.angle_gamma   90.00
#
_symmetry.space_group_name_H-M   'P 1'
#
loop_
_entity.id
_entity.type
_entity.pdbx_description
1 polymer ?
#
loop_
_entity_poly.entity_id
_entity_poly.type
_entity_poly.pdbx_seq_one_letter_code
_entity_poly.pdbx_strand_id
1 'polypeptide(L)'
;MDNPENNAQLDIVQQRWRDITLPEARRVLLALAEPLSASAMISRSARPTAAGAMVATDCGNVYIKRYHASVRDACAIHPYQRYVAWLAGHGMNVMPFLPFDAARHRGADGCTFTVGSYVYEVCMQAPGEDRYAHALTWDPPATLDEARGLGETVARIALASRGFDEPRAARPDPYQNRFGLFAAGDFEEEFEGWLDARPSVRR
;
A
#
# COMPACT_ATOMS: atom_id res chain seq x y z
N MET A 1 31.65 7.98 1.93
CA MET A 1 31.59 9.13 0.98
C MET A 1 30.18 9.08 0.40
N ASP A 2 29.30 9.90 0.96
CA ASP A 2 27.92 10.00 0.47
C ASP A 2 27.97 10.69 -0.90
N ASN A 3 27.43 10.00 -1.90
CA ASN A 3 27.37 10.53 -3.28
C ASN A 3 26.25 11.60 -3.32
N PRO A 4 26.58 12.89 -3.58
CA PRO A 4 25.58 13.97 -3.59
C PRO A 4 24.51 13.81 -4.68
N GLU A 5 24.74 13.00 -5.71
CA GLU A 5 23.75 12.72 -6.75
C GLU A 5 22.59 11.84 -6.26
N ASN A 6 22.81 11.04 -5.21
CA ASN A 6 21.74 10.21 -4.63
C ASN A 6 20.76 11.02 -3.77
N ASN A 7 21.15 12.17 -3.26
CA ASN A 7 20.25 13.02 -2.45
C ASN A 7 19.27 13.83 -3.31
N ALA A 8 19.65 14.26 -4.51
CA ALA A 8 18.75 15.03 -5.38
C ALA A 8 17.57 14.21 -5.91
N GLN A 9 17.73 12.89 -6.01
CA GLN A 9 16.71 11.97 -6.52
C GLN A 9 15.69 11.55 -5.43
N LEU A 10 16.09 11.64 -4.15
CA LEU A 10 15.19 11.40 -3.01
C LEU A 10 14.24 12.57 -2.76
N ASP A 11 14.56 13.77 -3.21
CA ASP A 11 13.68 14.95 -3.09
C ASP A 11 12.42 14.89 -3.96
N ILE A 12 12.38 14.00 -4.94
CA ILE A 12 11.17 13.78 -5.77
C ILE A 12 10.04 13.13 -4.97
N VAL A 13 10.36 12.45 -3.86
CA VAL A 13 9.41 11.77 -2.99
C VAL A 13 9.41 12.41 -1.61
N GLN A 14 8.97 13.67 -1.51
CA GLN A 14 8.81 14.30 -0.20
C GLN A 14 7.71 13.58 0.61
N GLN A 15 8.09 13.11 1.79
CA GLN A 15 7.13 12.59 2.77
C GLN A 15 6.17 13.71 3.19
N ARG A 16 4.88 13.54 2.89
CA ARG A 16 3.85 14.52 3.26
C ARG A 16 3.30 14.32 4.67
N TRP A 17 3.58 13.18 5.27
CA TRP A 17 2.96 12.75 6.52
C TRP A 17 4.03 12.48 7.56
N ARG A 18 3.78 12.93 8.82
CA ARG A 18 4.67 12.60 9.93
C ARG A 18 4.81 11.07 10.09
N ASP A 19 5.92 10.64 10.64
CA ASP A 19 6.16 9.24 10.95
C ASP A 19 5.14 8.67 11.92
N ILE A 20 4.89 7.36 11.82
CA ILE A 20 4.17 6.61 12.83
C ILE A 20 5.08 6.49 14.05
N THR A 21 4.57 6.87 15.23
CA THR A 21 5.30 6.79 16.49
C THR A 21 5.01 5.48 17.21
N LEU A 22 5.89 5.05 18.13
CA LEU A 22 5.67 3.83 18.92
C LEU A 22 4.39 3.89 19.78
N PRO A 23 4.05 5.00 20.46
CA PRO A 23 2.76 5.12 21.15
C PRO A 23 1.55 4.99 20.22
N GLU A 24 1.66 5.54 19.00
CA GLU A 24 0.62 5.40 17.97
C GLU A 24 0.50 3.94 17.50
N ALA A 25 1.61 3.27 17.20
CA ALA A 25 1.64 1.86 16.84
C ALA A 25 1.02 0.97 17.93
N ARG A 26 1.37 1.18 19.20
CA ARG A 26 0.78 0.47 20.34
C ARG A 26 -0.73 0.59 20.38
N ARG A 27 -1.26 1.80 20.20
CA ARG A 27 -2.71 2.02 20.18
C ARG A 27 -3.40 1.29 19.02
N VAL A 28 -2.80 1.30 17.84
CA VAL A 28 -3.34 0.62 16.66
C VAL A 28 -3.33 -0.90 16.87
N LEU A 29 -2.25 -1.46 17.38
CA LEU A 29 -2.09 -2.90 17.59
C LEU A 29 -2.97 -3.45 18.71
N LEU A 30 -3.27 -2.64 19.74
CA LEU A 30 -4.24 -2.99 20.77
C LEU A 30 -5.68 -3.05 20.25
N ALA A 31 -5.98 -2.40 19.13
CA ALA A 31 -7.31 -2.41 18.52
C ALA A 31 -7.56 -3.60 17.59
N LEU A 32 -6.56 -4.46 17.33
CA LEU A 32 -6.75 -5.69 16.59
C LEU A 32 -7.68 -6.67 17.30
N ALA A 33 -8.34 -7.54 16.56
CA ALA A 33 -9.18 -8.62 17.09
C ALA A 33 -8.36 -9.54 18.02
N GLU A 34 -7.11 -9.80 17.66
CA GLU A 34 -6.07 -10.41 18.47
C GLU A 34 -5.02 -9.33 18.78
N PRO A 35 -5.09 -8.66 19.93
CA PRO A 35 -4.20 -7.55 20.28
C PRO A 35 -2.74 -7.98 20.31
N LEU A 36 -1.86 -7.12 19.79
CA LEU A 36 -0.41 -7.33 19.78
C LEU A 36 0.31 -6.26 20.60
N SER A 37 1.38 -6.66 21.29
CA SER A 37 2.18 -5.78 22.14
C SER A 37 3.41 -5.28 21.36
N ALA A 38 3.44 -3.99 20.99
CA ALA A 38 4.59 -3.38 20.32
C ALA A 38 5.74 -3.11 21.28
N SER A 39 6.93 -3.63 20.99
CA SER A 39 8.16 -3.43 21.75
C SER A 39 9.04 -2.32 21.16
N ALA A 40 9.25 -2.30 19.83
CA ALA A 40 10.15 -1.36 19.16
C ALA A 40 9.69 -1.01 17.74
N MET A 41 10.10 0.17 17.27
CA MET A 41 10.05 0.54 15.86
C MET A 41 11.31 0.00 15.17
N ILE A 42 11.16 -0.82 14.12
CA ILE A 42 12.27 -1.40 13.37
C ILE A 42 12.69 -0.48 12.22
N SER A 43 11.73 -0.08 11.41
CA SER A 43 11.97 0.81 10.27
C SER A 43 10.76 1.67 9.97
N ARG A 44 10.99 2.70 9.15
CA ARG A 44 9.94 3.59 8.64
C ARG A 44 10.06 3.67 7.13
N SER A 45 8.94 3.79 6.47
CA SER A 45 8.88 3.97 5.02
C SER A 45 8.32 5.34 4.71
N ALA A 46 9.13 6.17 4.09
CA ALA A 46 8.70 7.45 3.57
C ALA A 46 8.03 7.25 2.20
N ARG A 47 6.72 7.50 2.12
CA ARG A 47 5.98 7.49 0.86
C ARG A 47 5.06 8.72 0.82
N PRO A 48 4.86 9.36 -0.35
CA PRO A 48 4.09 10.61 -0.45
C PRO A 48 2.60 10.44 -0.12
N THR A 49 2.06 9.24 -0.20
CA THR A 49 0.62 8.96 -0.05
C THR A 49 0.27 8.25 1.24
N ALA A 50 1.27 7.71 1.97
CA ALA A 50 1.05 6.99 3.21
C ALA A 50 2.29 7.06 4.10
N ALA A 51 2.12 6.93 5.41
CA ALA A 51 3.19 6.59 6.33
C ALA A 51 3.17 5.08 6.57
N GLY A 52 4.36 4.46 6.60
CA GLY A 52 4.52 3.04 6.90
C GLY A 52 5.55 2.83 8.00
N ALA A 53 5.39 1.76 8.77
CA ALA A 53 6.35 1.38 9.80
C ALA A 53 6.38 -0.13 10.01
N MET A 54 7.57 -0.68 10.14
CA MET A 54 7.79 -2.03 10.65
C MET A 54 7.96 -1.96 12.17
N VAL A 55 7.21 -2.78 12.88
CA VAL A 55 7.12 -2.77 14.34
C VAL A 55 7.38 -4.18 14.87
N ALA A 56 8.28 -4.31 15.86
CA ALA A 56 8.48 -5.56 16.59
C ALA A 56 7.35 -5.74 17.59
N THR A 57 6.78 -6.95 17.64
CA THR A 57 5.72 -7.32 18.57
C THR A 57 6.06 -8.64 19.28
N ASP A 58 5.25 -9.03 20.24
CA ASP A 58 5.32 -10.31 20.95
C ASP A 58 5.05 -11.54 20.05
N CYS A 59 4.40 -11.34 18.91
CA CYS A 59 4.09 -12.41 17.94
C CYS A 59 4.86 -12.29 16.61
N GLY A 60 5.97 -11.54 16.60
CA GLY A 60 6.77 -11.28 15.41
C GLY A 60 6.61 -9.85 14.91
N ASN A 61 7.19 -9.58 13.74
CA ASN A 61 7.16 -8.24 13.18
C ASN A 61 5.88 -8.01 12.38
N VAL A 62 5.34 -6.80 12.49
CA VAL A 62 4.18 -6.34 11.72
C VAL A 62 4.51 -5.08 10.94
N TYR A 63 3.86 -4.92 9.80
CA TYR A 63 3.88 -3.69 9.03
C TYR A 63 2.57 -2.92 9.24
N ILE A 64 2.69 -1.71 9.75
CA ILE A 64 1.56 -0.78 9.91
C ILE A 64 1.62 0.24 8.79
N LYS A 65 0.51 0.48 8.12
CA LYS A 65 0.36 1.53 7.13
C LYS A 65 -0.75 2.49 7.54
N ARG A 66 -0.51 3.78 7.40
CA ARG A 66 -1.42 4.85 7.74
C ARG A 66 -1.64 5.76 6.55
N TYR A 67 -2.90 5.95 6.19
CA TYR A 67 -3.33 6.90 5.16
C TYR A 67 -4.04 8.09 5.81
N HIS A 68 -3.97 9.23 5.19
CA HIS A 68 -4.93 10.30 5.47
C HIS A 68 -6.20 10.03 4.66
N ALA A 69 -7.38 10.17 5.28
CA ALA A 69 -8.66 9.82 4.65
C ALA A 69 -8.98 10.65 3.38
N SER A 70 -8.35 11.85 3.23
CA SER A 70 -8.46 12.63 1.99
C SER A 70 -7.70 12.03 0.81
N VAL A 71 -6.74 11.14 1.06
CA VAL A 71 -5.98 10.42 0.04
C VAL A 71 -6.61 9.05 -0.21
N ARG A 72 -6.87 8.30 0.89
CA ARG A 72 -7.44 6.97 0.81
C ARG A 72 -8.22 6.69 2.10
N ASP A 73 -9.54 6.62 2.01
CA ASP A 73 -10.43 6.25 3.09
C ASP A 73 -10.63 4.71 3.17
N ALA A 74 -11.38 4.23 4.16
CA ALA A 74 -11.64 2.81 4.34
C ALA A 74 -12.36 2.20 3.12
N CYS A 75 -13.29 2.92 2.50
CA CYS A 75 -14.01 2.45 1.31
C CYS A 75 -13.07 2.21 0.12
N ALA A 76 -12.03 3.04 -0.03
CA ALA A 76 -11.02 2.87 -1.07
C ALA A 76 -10.01 1.74 -0.73
N ILE A 77 -9.88 1.37 0.55
CA ILE A 77 -8.95 0.36 1.03
C ILE A 77 -9.56 -1.06 0.93
N HIS A 78 -10.81 -1.23 1.31
CA HIS A 78 -11.47 -2.54 1.40
C HIS A 78 -11.40 -3.38 0.11
N PRO A 79 -11.60 -2.84 -1.10
CA PRO A 79 -11.52 -3.63 -2.34
C PRO A 79 -10.18 -4.32 -2.50
N TYR A 80 -9.07 -3.63 -2.27
CA TYR A 80 -7.77 -4.27 -2.43
C TYR A 80 -7.42 -5.22 -1.27
N GLN A 81 -7.93 -4.98 -0.05
CA GLN A 81 -7.79 -5.95 1.04
C GLN A 81 -8.52 -7.26 0.72
N ARG A 82 -9.73 -7.18 0.14
CA ARG A 82 -10.43 -8.38 -0.37
C ARG A 82 -9.67 -9.05 -1.49
N TYR A 83 -9.04 -8.30 -2.38
CA TYR A 83 -8.20 -8.85 -3.41
C TYR A 83 -6.97 -9.58 -2.85
N VAL A 84 -6.28 -9.02 -1.86
CA VAL A 84 -5.16 -9.69 -1.19
C VAL A 84 -5.64 -10.98 -0.49
N ALA A 85 -6.79 -10.95 0.18
CA ALA A 85 -7.38 -12.14 0.79
C ALA A 85 -7.75 -13.20 -0.26
N TRP A 86 -8.29 -12.77 -1.41
CA TRP A 86 -8.56 -13.66 -2.55
C TRP A 86 -7.27 -14.33 -3.05
N LEU A 87 -6.21 -13.57 -3.28
CA LEU A 87 -4.92 -14.09 -3.72
C LEU A 87 -4.33 -15.11 -2.73
N ALA A 88 -4.40 -14.82 -1.42
CA ALA A 88 -3.98 -15.74 -0.37
C ALA A 88 -4.78 -17.05 -0.44
N GLY A 89 -6.10 -16.97 -0.60
CA GLY A 89 -6.99 -18.14 -0.75
C GLY A 89 -6.74 -18.96 -2.02
N HIS A 90 -6.07 -18.35 -3.03
CA HIS A 90 -5.68 -19.00 -4.28
C HIS A 90 -4.20 -19.39 -4.33
N GLY A 91 -3.58 -19.55 -3.16
CA GLY A 91 -2.21 -20.09 -3.03
C GLY A 91 -1.10 -19.11 -3.36
N MET A 92 -1.40 -17.81 -3.48
CA MET A 92 -0.36 -16.79 -3.61
C MET A 92 0.27 -16.49 -2.25
N ASN A 93 1.60 -16.37 -2.24
CA ASN A 93 2.34 -15.99 -1.03
C ASN A 93 2.24 -14.47 -0.82
N VAL A 94 1.11 -14.05 -0.31
CA VAL A 94 0.81 -12.66 0.09
C VAL A 94 0.42 -12.63 1.56
N MET A 95 0.65 -11.48 2.22
CA MET A 95 0.31 -11.32 3.64
C MET A 95 -1.07 -10.68 3.77
N PRO A 96 -2.08 -11.44 4.25
CA PRO A 96 -3.40 -10.89 4.54
C PRO A 96 -3.33 -9.82 5.62
N PHE A 97 -4.28 -8.88 5.58
CA PHE A 97 -4.41 -7.87 6.61
C PHE A 97 -5.05 -8.46 7.88
N LEU A 98 -4.60 -7.96 9.03
CA LEU A 98 -5.12 -8.39 10.33
C LEU A 98 -6.43 -7.65 10.64
N PRO A 99 -7.46 -8.38 11.14
CA PRO A 99 -8.74 -7.78 11.47
C PRO A 99 -8.67 -6.94 12.74
N PHE A 100 -9.46 -5.87 12.78
CA PHE A 100 -9.68 -5.05 13.99
C PHE A 100 -10.96 -5.46 14.71
N ASP A 101 -11.01 -5.24 16.02
CA ASP A 101 -12.17 -5.57 16.86
C ASP A 101 -13.23 -4.44 16.81
N ALA A 102 -14.18 -4.59 15.89
CA ALA A 102 -15.27 -3.62 15.72
C ALA A 102 -16.26 -3.60 16.94
N ALA A 103 -16.28 -4.66 17.75
CA ALA A 103 -17.13 -4.68 18.94
C ALA A 103 -16.57 -3.84 20.08
N ARG A 104 -15.25 -3.69 20.16
CA ARG A 104 -14.56 -2.95 21.23
C ARG A 104 -14.07 -1.58 20.79
N HIS A 105 -13.81 -1.40 19.51
CA HIS A 105 -13.16 -0.19 19.00
C HIS A 105 -13.98 0.50 17.93
N ARG A 106 -14.53 1.67 18.29
CA ARG A 106 -15.20 2.54 17.33
C ARG A 106 -14.22 2.98 16.24
N GLY A 107 -14.61 2.81 14.99
CA GLY A 107 -13.76 3.11 13.82
C GLY A 107 -13.03 1.88 13.26
N ALA A 108 -13.10 0.72 13.94
CA ALA A 108 -12.71 -0.55 13.37
C ALA A 108 -13.76 -1.04 12.37
N ASP A 109 -13.31 -1.46 11.18
CA ASP A 109 -14.16 -1.99 10.12
C ASP A 109 -13.35 -3.00 9.30
N GLY A 110 -13.61 -4.30 9.52
CA GLY A 110 -12.84 -5.39 8.93
C GLY A 110 -11.35 -5.26 9.26
N CYS A 111 -10.51 -5.07 8.23
CA CYS A 111 -9.08 -4.91 8.38
C CYS A 111 -8.62 -3.43 8.34
N THR A 112 -9.52 -2.48 8.58
CA THR A 112 -9.20 -1.06 8.72
C THR A 112 -9.53 -0.54 10.11
N PHE A 113 -8.76 0.45 10.57
CA PHE A 113 -9.02 1.16 11.81
C PHE A 113 -8.88 2.67 11.58
N THR A 114 -10.00 3.38 11.73
CA THR A 114 -10.06 4.84 11.52
C THR A 114 -9.96 5.58 12.85
N VAL A 115 -8.98 6.49 12.95
CA VAL A 115 -8.80 7.38 14.10
C VAL A 115 -8.65 8.81 13.60
N GLY A 116 -9.63 9.65 13.86
CA GLY A 116 -9.68 11.01 13.32
C GLY A 116 -9.63 11.00 11.79
N SER A 117 -8.66 11.69 11.22
CA SER A 117 -8.48 11.75 9.76
C SER A 117 -7.57 10.64 9.20
N TYR A 118 -7.20 9.64 10.00
CA TYR A 118 -6.27 8.60 9.58
C TYR A 118 -6.93 7.22 9.55
N VAL A 119 -6.60 6.45 8.52
CA VAL A 119 -7.00 5.06 8.34
C VAL A 119 -5.75 4.19 8.40
N TYR A 120 -5.80 3.17 9.24
CA TYR A 120 -4.70 2.22 9.45
C TYR A 120 -5.06 0.84 8.92
N GLU A 121 -4.05 0.15 8.45
CA GLU A 121 -4.07 -1.28 8.14
C GLU A 121 -2.80 -1.93 8.71
N VAL A 122 -2.89 -3.19 9.05
CA VAL A 122 -1.80 -3.97 9.64
C VAL A 122 -1.71 -5.31 8.94
N CYS A 123 -0.50 -5.76 8.63
CA CYS A 123 -0.24 -7.13 8.22
C CYS A 123 1.04 -7.65 8.90
N MET A 124 1.20 -8.97 8.96
CA MET A 124 2.47 -9.55 9.41
C MET A 124 3.58 -9.22 8.41
N GLN A 125 4.83 -9.21 8.87
CA GLN A 125 5.97 -9.11 7.97
C GLN A 125 5.96 -10.29 7.01
N ALA A 126 6.08 -10.02 5.70
CA ALA A 126 6.29 -11.06 4.72
C ALA A 126 7.63 -11.77 4.96
N PRO A 127 7.69 -13.10 4.79
CA PRO A 127 8.97 -13.82 4.86
C PRO A 127 9.86 -13.43 3.70
N GLY A 128 11.18 -13.42 3.95
CA GLY A 128 12.20 -13.10 2.94
C GLY A 128 12.93 -11.79 3.22
N GLU A 129 13.69 -11.35 2.23
CA GLU A 129 14.50 -10.13 2.26
C GLU A 129 13.97 -9.12 1.25
N ASP A 130 13.99 -7.84 1.62
CA ASP A 130 13.78 -6.74 0.68
C ASP A 130 15.09 -6.46 -0.06
N ARG A 131 15.32 -7.19 -1.14
CA ARG A 131 16.53 -7.08 -1.99
C ARG A 131 16.61 -5.73 -2.69
N TYR A 132 15.51 -5.01 -2.78
CA TYR A 132 15.41 -3.70 -3.44
C TYR A 132 15.21 -2.56 -2.45
N ALA A 133 15.53 -2.77 -1.16
CA ALA A 133 15.36 -1.74 -0.10
C ALA A 133 16.03 -0.41 -0.43
N HIS A 134 17.14 -0.45 -1.19
CA HIS A 134 17.93 0.72 -1.60
C HIS A 134 17.81 1.06 -3.10
N ALA A 135 16.98 0.30 -3.84
CA ALA A 135 16.74 0.56 -5.25
C ALA A 135 15.58 1.55 -5.44
N LEU A 136 15.60 2.28 -6.53
CA LEU A 136 14.48 3.11 -6.92
C LEU A 136 13.35 2.24 -7.47
N THR A 137 12.11 2.70 -7.35
CA THR A 137 10.92 1.93 -7.79
C THR A 137 10.97 1.55 -9.28
N TRP A 138 11.72 2.28 -10.08
CA TRP A 138 11.89 2.10 -11.54
C TRP A 138 13.21 1.45 -11.93
N ASP A 139 14.07 1.10 -10.97
CA ASP A 139 15.30 0.39 -11.30
C ASP A 139 14.95 -0.99 -11.87
N PRO A 140 15.62 -1.42 -12.93
CA PRO A 140 15.39 -2.72 -13.52
C PRO A 140 15.89 -3.84 -12.57
N PRO A 141 15.37 -5.07 -12.73
CA PRO A 141 15.96 -6.24 -12.08
C PRO A 141 17.46 -6.35 -12.37
N ALA A 142 18.25 -6.72 -11.36
CA ALA A 142 19.71 -6.77 -11.50
C ALA A 142 20.17 -7.92 -12.42
N THR A 143 19.38 -8.98 -12.58
CA THR A 143 19.71 -10.15 -13.39
C THR A 143 18.53 -10.62 -14.25
N LEU A 144 18.82 -11.40 -15.29
CA LEU A 144 17.78 -12.03 -16.10
C LEU A 144 16.95 -13.05 -15.31
N ASP A 145 17.53 -13.71 -14.32
CA ASP A 145 16.80 -14.66 -13.49
C ASP A 145 15.84 -13.95 -12.55
N GLU A 146 16.22 -12.80 -12.02
CA GLU A 146 15.29 -11.94 -11.26
C GLU A 146 14.15 -11.44 -12.16
N ALA A 147 14.46 -10.98 -13.37
CA ALA A 147 13.43 -10.54 -14.32
C ALA A 147 12.45 -11.68 -14.65
N ARG A 148 12.97 -12.91 -14.85
CA ARG A 148 12.14 -14.10 -15.08
C ARG A 148 11.27 -14.40 -13.87
N GLY A 149 11.82 -14.42 -12.65
CA GLY A 149 11.08 -14.66 -11.41
C GLY A 149 9.97 -13.64 -11.16
N LEU A 150 10.22 -12.36 -11.46
CA LEU A 150 9.20 -11.31 -11.42
C LEU A 150 8.10 -11.56 -12.46
N GLY A 151 8.48 -11.90 -13.70
CA GLY A 151 7.52 -12.24 -14.77
C GLY A 151 6.64 -13.43 -14.41
N GLU A 152 7.21 -14.49 -13.85
CA GLU A 152 6.47 -15.66 -13.36
C GLU A 152 5.52 -15.29 -12.22
N THR A 153 5.95 -14.43 -11.30
CA THR A 153 5.11 -13.96 -10.19
C THR A 153 3.92 -13.16 -10.71
N VAL A 154 4.13 -12.24 -11.65
CA VAL A 154 3.06 -11.47 -12.30
C VAL A 154 2.08 -12.40 -13.03
N ALA A 155 2.58 -13.39 -13.76
CA ALA A 155 1.74 -14.37 -14.43
C ALA A 155 0.89 -15.19 -13.45
N ARG A 156 1.46 -15.64 -12.32
CA ARG A 156 0.73 -16.33 -11.25
C ARG A 156 -0.35 -15.45 -10.64
N ILE A 157 -0.05 -14.18 -10.36
CA ILE A 157 -1.05 -13.22 -9.86
C ILE A 157 -2.19 -13.09 -10.88
N ALA A 158 -1.88 -12.92 -12.17
CA ALA A 158 -2.90 -12.81 -13.21
C ALA A 158 -3.80 -14.05 -13.29
N LEU A 159 -3.22 -15.25 -13.15
CA LEU A 159 -3.97 -16.51 -13.12
C LEU A 159 -4.84 -16.62 -11.86
N ALA A 160 -4.29 -16.31 -10.68
CA ALA A 160 -5.02 -16.34 -9.41
C ALA A 160 -6.13 -15.29 -9.34
N SER A 161 -6.03 -14.21 -10.12
CA SER A 161 -7.04 -13.15 -10.18
C SER A 161 -8.28 -13.54 -10.99
N ARG A 162 -8.25 -14.66 -11.71
CA ARG A 162 -9.42 -15.10 -12.48
C ARG A 162 -10.60 -15.38 -11.56
N GLY A 163 -11.74 -14.76 -11.87
CA GLY A 163 -12.97 -14.91 -11.08
C GLY A 163 -13.05 -13.97 -9.87
N PHE A 164 -12.03 -13.15 -9.62
CA PHE A 164 -12.18 -12.05 -8.68
C PHE A 164 -13.03 -10.96 -9.34
N ASP A 165 -14.24 -10.76 -8.80
CA ASP A 165 -15.18 -9.75 -9.26
C ASP A 165 -15.48 -8.79 -8.09
N GLU A 166 -14.87 -7.64 -8.13
CA GLU A 166 -15.04 -6.59 -7.14
C GLU A 166 -15.51 -5.31 -7.84
N PRO A 167 -16.61 -4.70 -7.38
CA PRO A 167 -17.05 -3.42 -7.90
C PRO A 167 -15.92 -2.38 -7.81
N ARG A 168 -15.72 -1.60 -8.86
CA ARG A 168 -14.74 -0.53 -8.85
C ARG A 168 -15.06 0.44 -7.72
N ALA A 169 -14.03 0.86 -6.98
CA ALA A 169 -14.18 1.89 -5.98
C ALA A 169 -14.78 3.16 -6.60
N ALA A 170 -15.73 3.78 -5.90
CA ALA A 170 -16.42 4.99 -6.36
C ALA A 170 -15.48 6.20 -6.55
N ARG A 171 -14.29 6.15 -5.90
CA ARG A 171 -13.24 7.17 -6.06
C ARG A 171 -12.02 6.57 -6.74
N PRO A 172 -11.46 7.25 -7.76
CA PRO A 172 -10.23 6.79 -8.38
C PRO A 172 -9.09 6.84 -7.34
N ASP A 173 -8.42 5.72 -7.14
CA ASP A 173 -7.19 5.64 -6.39
C ASP A 173 -6.10 6.48 -7.09
N PRO A 174 -5.28 7.26 -6.38
CA PRO A 174 -4.19 8.03 -6.99
C PRO A 174 -3.18 7.17 -7.76
N TYR A 175 -3.14 5.88 -7.48
CA TYR A 175 -2.33 4.90 -8.23
C TYR A 175 -3.13 4.08 -9.24
N GLN A 176 -4.40 4.39 -9.44
CA GLN A 176 -5.21 3.66 -10.41
C GLN A 176 -4.59 3.80 -11.79
N ASN A 177 -4.34 2.67 -12.42
CA ASN A 177 -3.86 2.61 -13.79
C ASN A 177 -4.86 3.30 -14.73
N ARG A 178 -4.39 4.32 -15.46
CA ARG A 178 -5.18 5.10 -16.41
C ARG A 178 -5.22 4.49 -17.81
N PHE A 179 -4.83 3.23 -17.99
CA PHE A 179 -5.00 2.55 -19.28
C PHE A 179 -6.48 2.48 -19.73
N GLY A 180 -7.43 2.60 -18.81
CA GLY A 180 -8.83 2.80 -19.14
C GLY A 180 -9.10 4.04 -20.00
N LEU A 181 -8.24 5.07 -19.92
CA LEU A 181 -8.31 6.24 -20.78
C LEU A 181 -8.12 5.88 -22.26
N PHE A 182 -7.19 4.95 -22.56
CA PHE A 182 -6.91 4.49 -23.92
C PHE A 182 -7.95 3.47 -24.43
N ALA A 183 -8.75 2.91 -23.53
CA ALA A 183 -9.83 1.99 -23.87
C ALA A 183 -11.20 2.68 -23.92
N ALA A 184 -11.27 3.98 -23.64
CA ALA A 184 -12.49 4.76 -23.75
C ALA A 184 -12.90 4.89 -25.23
N GLY A 185 -14.18 4.77 -25.51
CA GLY A 185 -14.72 4.91 -26.87
C GLY A 185 -14.53 6.31 -27.46
N ASP A 186 -14.34 7.30 -26.58
CA ASP A 186 -14.03 8.70 -26.93
C ASP A 186 -12.74 9.13 -26.22
N PHE A 187 -11.62 8.63 -26.75
CA PHE A 187 -10.30 8.91 -26.19
C PHE A 187 -9.96 10.41 -26.18
N GLU A 188 -10.34 11.14 -27.24
CA GLU A 188 -9.99 12.56 -27.37
C GLU A 188 -10.67 13.40 -26.28
N GLU A 189 -11.96 13.20 -26.03
CA GLU A 189 -12.72 13.91 -25.00
C GLU A 189 -12.20 13.56 -23.59
N GLU A 190 -12.01 12.28 -23.31
CA GLU A 190 -11.46 11.81 -22.04
C GLU A 190 -10.03 12.31 -21.80
N PHE A 191 -9.20 12.37 -22.84
CA PHE A 191 -7.83 12.86 -22.75
C PHE A 191 -7.79 14.38 -22.54
N GLU A 192 -8.60 15.14 -23.23
CA GLU A 192 -8.73 16.60 -23.01
C GLU A 192 -9.20 16.89 -21.58
N GLY A 193 -10.22 16.20 -21.09
CA GLY A 193 -10.68 16.33 -19.71
C GLY A 193 -9.58 15.96 -18.70
N TRP A 194 -8.75 14.97 -19.02
CA TRP A 194 -7.60 14.59 -18.20
C TRP A 194 -6.51 15.66 -18.19
N LEU A 195 -6.25 16.32 -19.33
CA LEU A 195 -5.31 17.43 -19.47
C LEU A 195 -5.80 18.69 -18.73
N ASP A 196 -7.09 19.01 -18.81
CA ASP A 196 -7.70 20.16 -18.14
C ASP A 196 -7.56 20.06 -16.60
N ALA A 197 -7.67 18.85 -16.08
CA ALA A 197 -7.44 18.59 -14.67
C ALA A 197 -5.93 18.69 -14.26
N ARG A 198 -5.01 18.90 -15.23
CA ARG A 198 -3.55 18.92 -15.01
C ARG A 198 -2.86 20.01 -15.81
N PRO A 199 -3.09 21.30 -15.51
CA PRO A 199 -2.52 22.41 -16.28
C PRO A 199 -0.99 22.38 -16.42
N SER A 200 -0.29 21.74 -15.48
CA SER A 200 1.18 21.59 -15.54
C SER A 200 1.66 20.61 -16.62
N VAL A 201 0.78 19.71 -17.09
CA VAL A 201 1.09 18.72 -18.15
C VAL A 201 0.75 19.26 -19.53
N ARG A 202 -0.15 20.23 -19.62
CA ARG A 202 -0.65 20.82 -20.88
C ARG A 202 0.34 21.82 -21.53
N ARG A 203 1.52 22.03 -20.94
CA ARG A 203 2.53 23.00 -21.43
C ARG A 203 3.39 22.44 -22.56
#